data_a7a2e0f9935ec469480866cc92ea0f22
#
_entry.id   a7a2e0f9935ec469480866cc92ea0f22
#
_cell.length_a   1.000
_cell.length_b   1.000
_cell.length_c   1.000
_cell.angle_alpha   90.00
_cell.angle_beta   90.00
_cell.angle_gamma   90.00
#
_symmetry.space_group_name_H-M   'P 1'
#
loop_
_entity.id
_entity.type
_entity.pdbx_description
1 polymer ?
#
loop_
_entity_poly.entity_id
_entity_poly.type
_entity_poly.pdbx_seq_one_letter_code
_entity_poly.pdbx_strand_id
1 'polypeptide(L)'
;VPPSKKEVAIHISKILKLEQVRFEPKTIVPLIDSSYPDIRKIINTCQLSSVKGILKLDTNNILDSDIKTKVLDILKSKDDKRNKYLNIRKAIADSRIQDFTELYSFLYEKIDDYADGNVSTIILILSESQYRDALVIDKEITFMATILQIIKIT
;
A
#
# COMPACT_ATOMS: atom_id res chain seq x y z
N VAL A 1 -27.47 8.50 -2.49
CA VAL A 1 -26.72 8.45 -1.24
C VAL A 1 -26.14 7.06 -1.08
N PRO A 2 -24.82 6.91 -0.94
CA PRO A 2 -24.24 5.59 -0.74
C PRO A 2 -24.66 5.03 0.63
N PRO A 3 -24.84 3.70 0.75
CA PRO A 3 -25.17 3.08 2.02
C PRO A 3 -24.04 3.29 3.03
N SER A 4 -24.37 3.29 4.31
CA SER A 4 -23.37 3.42 5.36
C SER A 4 -22.46 2.19 5.39
N LYS A 5 -21.25 2.36 5.96
CA LYS A 5 -20.31 1.22 6.14
C LYS A 5 -20.94 0.08 6.91
N LYS A 6 -21.79 0.38 7.90
CA LYS A 6 -22.53 -0.62 8.67
C LYS A 6 -23.51 -1.42 7.80
N GLU A 7 -24.26 -0.73 6.94
CA GLU A 7 -25.18 -1.39 5.99
C GLU A 7 -24.43 -2.26 5.01
N VAL A 8 -23.31 -1.79 4.50
CA VAL A 8 -22.43 -2.57 3.62
C VAL A 8 -21.92 -3.82 4.33
N ALA A 9 -21.49 -3.71 5.58
CA ALA A 9 -21.03 -4.85 6.38
C ALA A 9 -22.12 -5.91 6.54
N ILE A 10 -23.34 -5.49 6.84
CA ILE A 10 -24.50 -6.40 6.96
C ILE A 10 -24.79 -7.10 5.64
N HIS A 11 -24.76 -6.38 4.54
CA HIS A 11 -25.01 -6.92 3.19
C HIS A 11 -23.94 -7.93 2.79
N ILE A 12 -22.67 -7.63 2.98
CA ILE A 12 -21.55 -8.53 2.69
C ILE A 12 -21.65 -9.79 3.56
N SER A 13 -21.96 -9.65 4.85
CA SER A 13 -22.13 -10.77 5.76
C SER A 13 -23.25 -11.73 5.31
N LYS A 14 -24.37 -11.17 4.83
CA LYS A 14 -25.47 -11.97 4.26
C LYS A 14 -25.04 -12.76 3.02
N ILE A 15 -24.31 -12.10 2.11
CA ILE A 15 -23.82 -12.75 0.88
C ILE A 15 -22.89 -13.91 1.24
N LEU A 16 -21.92 -13.69 2.14
CA LEU A 16 -21.00 -14.73 2.57
C LEU A 16 -21.69 -15.91 3.24
N LYS A 17 -22.73 -15.66 4.02
CA LYS A 17 -23.54 -16.72 4.63
C LYS A 17 -24.32 -17.52 3.59
N LEU A 18 -24.90 -16.86 2.59
CA LEU A 18 -25.65 -17.52 1.50
C LEU A 18 -24.72 -18.40 0.65
N GLU A 19 -23.48 -17.97 0.43
CA GLU A 19 -22.48 -18.74 -0.30
C GLU A 19 -21.77 -19.78 0.59
N GLN A 20 -22.19 -19.94 1.84
CA GLN A 20 -21.61 -20.86 2.81
C GLN A 20 -20.11 -20.64 3.05
N VAL A 21 -19.67 -19.38 3.01
CA VAL A 21 -18.29 -19.00 3.26
C VAL A 21 -18.11 -18.65 4.73
N ARG A 22 -17.16 -19.28 5.39
CA ARG A 22 -16.80 -18.96 6.77
C ARG A 22 -15.93 -17.71 6.79
N PHE A 23 -16.22 -16.78 7.70
CA PHE A 23 -15.47 -15.54 7.84
C PHE A 23 -15.51 -15.06 9.30
N GLU A 24 -14.51 -14.27 9.67
CA GLU A 24 -14.52 -13.54 10.94
C GLU A 24 -14.97 -12.11 10.69
N PRO A 25 -15.84 -11.53 11.54
CA PRO A 25 -16.28 -10.14 11.38
C PRO A 25 -15.11 -9.13 11.32
N LYS A 26 -14.02 -9.39 12.05
CA LYS A 26 -12.81 -8.57 12.03
C LYS A 26 -12.13 -8.52 10.67
N THR A 27 -12.32 -9.53 9.83
CA THR A 27 -11.74 -9.62 8.49
C THR A 27 -12.43 -8.67 7.50
N ILE A 28 -13.73 -8.44 7.68
CA ILE A 28 -14.55 -7.64 6.77
C ILE A 28 -14.31 -6.14 6.96
N VAL A 29 -14.09 -5.68 8.18
CA VAL A 29 -13.94 -4.26 8.50
C VAL A 29 -12.81 -3.57 7.72
N PRO A 30 -11.57 -4.10 7.70
CA PRO A 30 -10.50 -3.51 6.90
C PRO A 30 -10.80 -3.50 5.40
N LEU A 31 -11.48 -4.53 4.91
CA LEU A 31 -11.85 -4.64 3.50
C LEU A 31 -12.84 -3.54 3.10
N ILE A 32 -13.84 -3.27 3.93
CA ILE A 32 -14.80 -2.21 3.71
C ILE A 32 -14.12 -0.84 3.78
N ASP A 33 -13.28 -0.62 4.76
CA ASP A 33 -12.56 0.65 4.94
C ASP A 33 -11.66 0.97 3.74
N SER A 34 -11.06 -0.04 3.12
CA SER A 34 -10.17 0.17 1.96
C SER A 34 -10.91 0.41 0.64
N SER A 35 -12.14 -0.06 0.50
CA SER A 35 -12.85 -0.06 -0.78
C SER A 35 -14.14 0.75 -0.78
N TYR A 36 -14.67 1.13 0.38
CA TYR A 36 -15.89 1.96 0.48
C TYR A 36 -15.73 3.27 -0.29
N PRO A 37 -16.73 3.73 -1.05
CA PRO A 37 -18.09 3.21 -1.18
C PRO A 37 -18.32 2.20 -2.32
N ASP A 38 -17.27 1.65 -2.92
CA ASP A 38 -17.37 0.72 -4.04
C ASP A 38 -17.73 -0.70 -3.56
N ILE A 39 -19.04 -0.97 -3.47
CA ILE A 39 -19.58 -2.25 -3.01
C ILE A 39 -19.19 -3.38 -3.96
N ARG A 40 -19.19 -3.13 -5.26
CA ARG A 40 -18.82 -4.13 -6.27
C ARG A 40 -17.39 -4.63 -6.08
N LYS A 41 -16.46 -3.69 -5.80
CA LYS A 41 -15.08 -4.02 -5.52
C LYS A 41 -14.94 -4.87 -4.26
N ILE A 42 -15.71 -4.55 -3.21
CA ILE A 42 -15.72 -5.34 -1.96
C ILE A 42 -16.19 -6.77 -2.24
N ILE A 43 -17.29 -6.94 -2.96
CA ILE A 43 -17.84 -8.26 -3.29
C ILE A 43 -16.86 -9.06 -4.14
N ASN A 44 -16.27 -8.45 -5.16
CA ASN A 44 -15.28 -9.12 -6.02
C ASN A 44 -14.05 -9.56 -5.22
N THR A 45 -13.56 -8.74 -4.30
CA THR A 45 -12.43 -9.09 -3.43
C THR A 45 -12.79 -10.26 -2.52
N CYS A 46 -13.98 -10.28 -1.97
CA CYS A 46 -14.48 -11.43 -1.17
C CYS A 46 -14.52 -12.72 -1.97
N GLN A 47 -15.00 -12.66 -3.21
CA GLN A 47 -15.06 -13.84 -4.09
C GLN A 47 -13.67 -14.38 -4.42
N LEU A 48 -12.73 -13.49 -4.76
CA LEU A 48 -11.36 -13.87 -5.09
C LEU A 48 -10.59 -14.39 -3.87
N SER A 49 -10.93 -13.92 -2.68
CA SER A 49 -10.25 -14.28 -1.44
C SER A 49 -10.86 -15.50 -0.74
N SER A 50 -12.00 -16.01 -1.23
CA SER A 50 -12.65 -17.20 -0.65
C SER A 50 -12.03 -18.47 -1.22
N VAL A 51 -11.37 -19.24 -0.36
CA VAL A 51 -10.72 -20.50 -0.73
C VAL A 51 -11.26 -21.60 0.16
N LYS A 52 -11.76 -22.68 -0.46
CA LYS A 52 -12.31 -23.85 0.26
C LYS A 52 -13.40 -23.50 1.28
N GLY A 53 -14.26 -22.51 0.94
CA GLY A 53 -15.33 -22.06 1.82
C GLY A 53 -14.87 -21.19 3.00
N ILE A 54 -13.65 -20.71 2.98
CA ILE A 54 -13.11 -19.80 4.01
C ILE A 54 -12.63 -18.51 3.34
N LEU A 55 -13.06 -17.37 3.89
CA LEU A 55 -12.58 -16.08 3.45
C LEU A 55 -11.16 -15.84 3.98
N LYS A 56 -10.19 -15.88 3.09
CA LYS A 56 -8.81 -15.50 3.37
C LYS A 56 -8.53 -14.20 2.66
N LEU A 57 -8.51 -13.10 3.39
CA LEU A 57 -8.07 -11.84 2.82
C LEU A 57 -6.61 -11.94 2.41
N ASP A 58 -6.36 -11.45 1.19
CA ASP A 58 -4.99 -11.19 0.78
C ASP A 58 -4.49 -10.02 1.62
N THR A 59 -3.70 -10.34 2.64
CA THR A 59 -3.10 -9.35 3.54
C THR A 59 -2.14 -8.42 2.80
N ASN A 60 -1.73 -8.75 1.58
CA ASN A 60 -0.84 -7.91 0.78
C ASN A 60 -1.44 -6.53 0.52
N ASN A 61 -2.74 -6.43 0.21
CA ASN A 61 -3.39 -5.14 -0.02
C ASN A 61 -3.44 -4.26 1.24
N ILE A 62 -3.62 -4.87 2.41
CA ILE A 62 -3.61 -4.15 3.69
C ILE A 62 -2.19 -3.77 4.07
N LEU A 63 -1.24 -4.67 3.85
CA LEU A 63 0.19 -4.43 4.09
C LEU A 63 0.74 -3.35 3.16
N ASP A 64 0.29 -3.29 1.90
CA ASP A 64 0.69 -2.25 0.94
C ASP A 64 0.30 -0.85 1.42
N SER A 65 -0.90 -0.69 1.95
CA SER A 65 -1.33 0.58 2.54
C SER A 65 -0.49 0.97 3.76
N ASP A 66 -0.16 -0.02 4.59
CA ASP A 66 0.66 0.16 5.79
C ASP A 66 2.09 0.56 5.43
N ILE A 67 2.70 -0.11 4.45
CA ILE A 67 4.07 0.21 4.03
C ILE A 67 4.17 1.59 3.40
N LYS A 68 3.19 2.02 2.61
CA LYS A 68 3.13 3.36 2.05
C LYS A 68 3.15 4.42 3.14
N THR A 69 2.30 4.27 4.14
CA THR A 69 2.22 5.19 5.28
C THR A 69 3.52 5.20 6.08
N LYS A 70 4.11 4.04 6.35
CA LYS A 70 5.38 3.94 7.07
C LYS A 70 6.51 4.64 6.34
N VAL A 71 6.64 4.42 5.05
CA VAL A 71 7.69 5.07 4.22
C VAL A 71 7.52 6.59 4.25
N LEU A 72 6.30 7.07 4.08
CA LEU A 72 6.01 8.50 4.11
C LEU A 72 6.34 9.11 5.48
N ASP A 73 5.92 8.48 6.56
CA ASP A 73 6.16 8.98 7.92
C ASP A 73 7.66 9.05 8.21
N ILE A 74 8.43 8.06 7.78
CA ILE A 74 9.89 8.06 7.95
C ILE A 74 10.53 9.19 7.14
N LEU A 75 10.11 9.41 5.90
CA LEU A 75 10.62 10.50 5.06
C LEU A 75 10.30 11.88 5.65
N LYS A 76 9.15 12.03 6.29
CA LYS A 76 8.73 13.28 6.96
C LYS A 76 9.37 13.47 8.33
N SER A 77 9.93 12.42 8.92
CA SER A 77 10.52 12.49 10.27
C SER A 77 11.74 13.39 10.30
N LYS A 78 12.12 13.83 11.50
CA LYS A 78 13.31 14.64 11.72
C LYS A 78 14.56 13.81 12.06
N ASP A 79 14.48 12.50 11.86
CA ASP A 79 15.63 11.61 12.09
C ASP A 79 16.78 11.93 11.12
N ASP A 80 17.98 11.47 11.48
CA ASP A 80 19.13 11.60 10.58
C ASP A 80 18.94 10.74 9.32
N LYS A 81 19.69 11.08 8.28
CA LYS A 81 19.54 10.45 6.96
C LYS A 81 19.81 8.94 7.01
N ARG A 82 20.79 8.53 7.80
CA ARG A 82 21.14 7.13 7.96
C ARG A 82 20.01 6.34 8.62
N ASN A 83 19.41 6.86 9.67
CA ASN A 83 18.31 6.21 10.37
C ASN A 83 17.06 6.12 9.49
N LYS A 84 16.76 7.17 8.72
CA LYS A 84 15.67 7.12 7.74
C LYS A 84 15.86 5.97 6.75
N TYR A 85 17.04 5.85 6.18
CA TYR A 85 17.37 4.79 5.24
C TYR A 85 17.21 3.41 5.87
N LEU A 86 17.80 3.20 7.05
CA LEU A 86 17.74 1.91 7.75
C LEU A 86 16.30 1.53 8.11
N ASN A 87 15.51 2.48 8.57
CA ASN A 87 14.12 2.24 8.94
C ASN A 87 13.26 1.88 7.74
N ILE A 88 13.44 2.56 6.61
CA ILE A 88 12.73 2.25 5.37
C ILE A 88 13.15 0.87 4.85
N ARG A 89 14.43 0.58 4.85
CA ARG A 89 14.94 -0.73 4.43
C ARG A 89 14.34 -1.86 5.26
N LYS A 90 14.29 -1.69 6.57
CA LYS A 90 13.67 -2.66 7.47
C LYS A 90 12.18 -2.84 7.18
N ALA A 91 11.45 -1.75 7.02
CA ALA A 91 10.03 -1.79 6.71
C ALA A 91 9.74 -2.53 5.40
N ILE A 92 10.53 -2.27 4.36
CA ILE A 92 10.41 -2.95 3.07
C ILE A 92 10.71 -4.44 3.20
N ALA A 93 11.79 -4.80 3.89
CA ALA A 93 12.15 -6.20 4.10
C ALA A 93 11.07 -6.97 4.89
N ASP A 94 10.52 -6.37 5.93
CA ASP A 94 9.48 -6.98 6.76
C ASP A 94 8.15 -7.13 6.00
N SER A 95 7.86 -6.22 5.07
CA SER A 95 6.63 -6.29 4.26
C SER A 95 6.65 -7.34 3.17
N ARG A 96 7.83 -7.81 2.77
CA ARG A 96 8.05 -8.77 1.67
C ARG A 96 7.43 -8.32 0.34
N ILE A 97 7.34 -7.01 0.13
CA ILE A 97 6.79 -6.45 -1.09
C ILE A 97 7.73 -6.74 -2.28
N GLN A 98 7.16 -7.10 -3.43
CA GLN A 98 7.90 -7.41 -4.65
C GLN A 98 7.59 -6.45 -5.79
N ASP A 99 6.41 -5.83 -5.78
CA ASP A 99 6.00 -4.84 -6.77
C ASP A 99 5.99 -3.46 -6.13
N PHE A 100 6.85 -2.58 -6.64
CA PHE A 100 7.03 -1.22 -6.11
C PHE A 100 6.28 -0.16 -6.92
N THR A 101 5.52 -0.54 -7.94
CA THR A 101 4.84 0.41 -8.83
C THR A 101 3.93 1.37 -8.06
N GLU A 102 3.13 0.83 -7.14
CA GLU A 102 2.23 1.65 -6.32
C GLU A 102 2.98 2.56 -5.34
N LEU A 103 4.13 2.12 -4.84
CA LEU A 103 4.98 2.94 -3.97
C LEU A 103 5.53 4.16 -4.71
N TYR A 104 5.98 4.00 -5.95
CA TYR A 104 6.43 5.12 -6.77
C TYR A 104 5.29 6.12 -7.02
N SER A 105 4.11 5.63 -7.37
CA SER A 105 2.93 6.47 -7.57
C SER A 105 2.52 7.22 -6.30
N PHE A 106 2.56 6.54 -5.17
CA PHE A 106 2.26 7.13 -3.86
C PHE A 106 3.27 8.22 -3.49
N LEU A 107 4.56 7.98 -3.70
CA LEU A 107 5.60 8.96 -3.44
C LEU A 107 5.41 10.22 -4.32
N TYR A 108 4.97 10.05 -5.56
CA TYR A 108 4.64 11.17 -6.42
C TYR A 108 3.42 11.95 -5.92
N GLU A 109 2.35 11.27 -5.52
CA GLU A 109 1.14 11.92 -4.98
C GLU A 109 1.42 12.73 -3.71
N LYS A 110 2.31 12.24 -2.86
CA LYS A 110 2.63 12.83 -1.56
C LYS A 110 3.92 13.65 -1.58
N ILE A 111 4.41 14.00 -2.76
CA ILE A 111 5.70 14.66 -2.92
C ILE A 111 5.83 15.96 -2.12
N ASP A 112 4.76 16.74 -2.03
CA ASP A 112 4.76 18.01 -1.30
C ASP A 112 4.95 17.81 0.22
N ASP A 113 4.61 16.65 0.73
CA ASP A 113 4.70 16.34 2.16
C ASP A 113 6.14 16.12 2.63
N TYR A 114 7.05 15.65 1.75
CA TYR A 114 8.42 15.28 2.13
C TYR A 114 9.51 15.95 1.30
N ALA A 115 9.16 16.64 0.23
CA ALA A 115 10.15 17.14 -0.73
C ALA A 115 10.99 18.31 -0.23
N ASP A 116 10.49 19.08 0.74
CA ASP A 116 11.20 20.23 1.35
C ASP A 116 11.78 21.17 0.29
N GLY A 117 10.97 21.57 -0.71
CA GLY A 117 11.37 22.47 -1.77
C GLY A 117 12.10 21.83 -2.96
N ASN A 118 12.35 20.52 -2.93
CA ASN A 118 13.05 19.78 -3.98
C ASN A 118 12.12 19.00 -4.92
N VAL A 119 10.90 19.48 -5.12
CA VAL A 119 9.86 18.77 -5.88
C VAL A 119 10.35 18.41 -7.29
N SER A 120 10.93 19.35 -8.02
CA SER A 120 11.39 19.12 -9.39
C SER A 120 12.46 18.02 -9.47
N THR A 121 13.41 18.04 -8.55
CA THR A 121 14.49 17.04 -8.51
C THR A 121 13.93 15.67 -8.19
N ILE A 122 12.98 15.58 -7.26
CA ILE A 122 12.36 14.31 -6.87
C ILE A 122 11.50 13.73 -8.01
N ILE A 123 10.78 14.56 -8.75
CA ILE A 123 10.04 14.13 -9.94
C ILE A 123 10.98 13.47 -10.95
N LEU A 124 12.14 14.09 -11.22
CA LEU A 124 13.13 13.51 -12.13
C LEU A 124 13.68 12.18 -11.61
N ILE A 125 13.95 12.10 -10.32
CA ILE A 125 14.41 10.86 -9.67
C ILE A 125 13.35 9.76 -9.81
N LEU A 126 12.10 10.04 -9.52
CA LEU A 126 11.01 9.06 -9.60
C LEU A 126 10.78 8.60 -11.04
N SER A 127 10.83 9.52 -12.00
CA SER A 127 10.67 9.18 -13.42
C SER A 127 11.76 8.22 -13.90
N GLU A 128 13.02 8.50 -13.58
CA GLU A 128 14.14 7.63 -13.93
C GLU A 128 14.04 6.28 -13.21
N SER A 129 13.61 6.28 -11.95
CA SER A 129 13.48 5.06 -11.16
C SER A 129 12.40 4.14 -11.70
N GLN A 130 11.27 4.67 -12.16
CA GLN A 130 10.22 3.86 -12.80
C GLN A 130 10.73 3.21 -14.09
N TYR A 131 11.51 3.94 -14.87
CA TYR A 131 12.11 3.38 -16.08
C TYR A 131 13.08 2.23 -15.77
N ARG A 132 13.94 2.41 -14.78
CA ARG A 132 14.87 1.38 -14.31
C ARG A 132 14.13 0.18 -13.72
N ASP A 133 13.06 0.41 -12.96
CA ASP A 133 12.27 -0.67 -12.34
C ASP A 133 11.75 -1.66 -13.37
N ALA A 134 11.36 -1.18 -14.54
CA ALA A 134 10.88 -2.03 -15.63
C ALA A 134 11.96 -2.94 -16.23
N LEU A 135 13.24 -2.59 -16.06
CA LEU A 135 14.37 -3.26 -16.69
C LEU A 135 15.18 -4.16 -15.73
N VAL A 136 15.05 -3.98 -14.42
CA VAL A 136 15.89 -4.69 -13.44
C VAL A 136 15.21 -5.95 -12.91
N ILE A 137 16.04 -6.89 -12.48
CA ILE A 137 15.56 -8.14 -11.86
C ILE A 137 15.19 -7.89 -10.40
N ASP A 138 16.08 -7.24 -9.64
CA ASP A 138 15.86 -6.94 -8.22
C ASP A 138 15.33 -5.52 -8.04
N LYS A 139 14.02 -5.42 -7.97
CA LYS A 139 13.31 -4.14 -7.84
C LYS A 139 13.50 -3.47 -6.48
N GLU A 140 13.79 -4.24 -5.43
CA GLU A 140 14.06 -3.72 -4.11
C GLU A 140 15.33 -2.85 -4.10
N ILE A 141 16.40 -3.30 -4.74
CA ILE A 141 17.65 -2.55 -4.84
C ILE A 141 17.40 -1.21 -5.53
N THR A 142 16.66 -1.21 -6.64
CA THR A 142 16.33 0.01 -7.38
C THR A 142 15.49 0.96 -6.53
N PHE A 143 14.50 0.46 -5.81
CA PHE A 143 13.67 1.27 -4.93
C PHE A 143 14.51 1.87 -3.79
N MET A 144 15.38 1.09 -3.16
CA MET A 144 16.24 1.60 -2.10
C MET A 144 17.25 2.64 -2.60
N ALA A 145 17.75 2.49 -3.82
CA ALA A 145 18.60 3.50 -4.45
C ALA A 145 17.83 4.82 -4.66
N THR A 146 16.57 4.73 -5.08
CA THR A 146 15.68 5.89 -5.21
C THR A 146 15.48 6.60 -3.86
N ILE A 147 15.21 5.84 -2.81
CA ILE A 147 15.05 6.38 -1.46
C ILE A 147 16.31 7.07 -0.99
N LEU A 148 17.50 6.51 -1.25
CA LEU A 148 18.78 7.13 -0.91
C LEU A 148 18.94 8.48 -1.60
N GLN A 149 18.60 8.57 -2.89
CA GLN A 149 18.69 9.83 -3.64
C GLN A 149 17.75 10.89 -3.07
N ILE A 150 16.52 10.50 -2.72
CA ILE A 150 15.54 11.40 -2.10
C ILE A 150 16.04 11.90 -0.73
N ILE A 151 16.52 11.00 0.10
CA ILE A 151 17.00 11.33 1.45
C ILE A 151 18.21 12.29 1.37
N LYS A 152 19.09 12.09 0.41
CA LYS A 152 20.28 12.96 0.26
C LYS A 152 19.94 14.43 0.02
N ILE A 153 18.85 14.70 -0.70
CA ILE A 153 18.46 16.07 -1.07
C ILE A 153 17.41 16.67 -0.13
N THR A 154 16.82 15.89 0.72
CA THR A 154 15.83 16.35 1.71
C THR A 154 16.41 16.33 3.12
#